data_69a488a4806b7575d264b3cc6a9a6ba1
#
_entry.id   69a488a4806b7575d264b3cc6a9a6ba1
#
_cell.length_a   1.000
_cell.length_b   1.000
_cell.length_c   1.000
_cell.angle_alpha   90.00
_cell.angle_beta   90.00
_cell.angle_gamma   90.00
#
_symmetry.space_group_name_H-M   'P 1'
#
loop_
_entity.id
_entity.type
_entity.pdbx_description
1 polymer ?
#
loop_
_entity_poly.entity_id
_entity_poly.type
_entity_poly.pdbx_seq_one_letter_code
_entity_poly.pdbx_strand_id
1 'polypeptide(L)'
;AVEFLGLIVLLAGTMWTLELLGETSFDDVYFAADMGDISFYQMVYFTFITMSTVGYGDYSPVTVLGRAFVFVLILVGVTFFSYATVQLVELQGLQASGKGRYRLSSARARRNGHVIVAGSAAQCGQRFAIEAFLRNLVADHESAPEVVILARTPCTEEVQSMLREPWARHVFYFIGSLLNSDDLERVCATKSKMTFVLCNINSSKPDDDDDANILRAATFTRQCPRAPLRLVVLRVNKLKVASNLGLPRSWCFALNS
;
A
#
# COMPACT_ATOMS: atom_id res chain seq x y z
N ALA A 1 5.90 -15.04 1.11
CA ALA A 1 5.51 -16.03 2.14
C ALA A 1 5.77 -17.45 1.67
N VAL A 2 5.34 -17.84 0.47
CA VAL A 2 5.53 -19.21 -0.07
C VAL A 2 7.01 -19.54 -0.25
N GLU A 3 7.81 -18.63 -0.78
CA GLU A 3 9.26 -18.79 -0.96
C GLU A 3 9.99 -19.00 0.36
N PHE A 4 9.58 -18.30 1.41
CA PHE A 4 10.15 -18.46 2.75
C PHE A 4 9.88 -19.85 3.34
N LEU A 5 8.65 -20.31 3.25
CA LEU A 5 8.29 -21.64 3.72
C LEU A 5 9.05 -22.72 2.95
N GLY A 6 9.19 -22.56 1.64
CA GLY A 6 9.98 -23.44 0.78
C GLY A 6 11.45 -23.52 1.19
N LEU A 7 12.05 -22.36 1.51
CA LEU A 7 13.43 -22.27 1.97
C LEU A 7 13.62 -23.00 3.31
N ILE A 8 12.73 -22.80 4.27
CA ILE A 8 12.78 -23.49 5.57
C ILE A 8 12.69 -25.00 5.38
N VAL A 9 11.75 -25.47 4.58
CA VAL A 9 11.56 -26.91 4.32
C VAL A 9 12.80 -27.52 3.64
N LEU A 10 13.41 -26.81 2.69
CA LEU A 10 14.63 -27.25 2.01
C LEU A 10 15.81 -27.32 2.96
N LEU A 11 16.04 -26.31 3.77
CA LEU A 11 17.14 -26.27 4.74
C LEU A 11 16.94 -27.31 5.86
N ALA A 12 15.72 -27.48 6.34
CA ALA A 12 15.37 -28.52 7.32
C ALA A 12 15.57 -29.92 6.75
N GLY A 13 15.20 -30.17 5.49
CA GLY A 13 15.44 -31.44 4.82
C GLY A 13 16.92 -31.74 4.65
N THR A 14 17.72 -30.74 4.27
CA THR A 14 19.18 -30.86 4.17
C THR A 14 19.79 -31.17 5.54
N MET A 15 19.37 -30.45 6.58
CA MET A 15 19.84 -30.70 7.95
C MET A 15 19.50 -32.11 8.43
N TRP A 16 18.25 -32.54 8.18
CA TRP A 16 17.80 -33.87 8.52
C TRP A 16 18.63 -34.98 7.85
N THR A 17 18.92 -34.81 6.54
CA THR A 17 19.75 -35.79 5.82
C THR A 17 21.20 -35.82 6.32
N LEU A 18 21.77 -34.67 6.67
CA LEU A 18 23.12 -34.58 7.20
C LEU A 18 23.23 -35.21 8.60
N GLU A 19 22.23 -35.07 9.45
CA GLU A 19 22.18 -35.72 10.76
C GLU A 19 21.98 -37.23 10.66
N LEU A 20 21.23 -37.72 9.65
CA LEU A 20 21.04 -39.16 9.41
C LEU A 20 22.27 -39.87 8.82
N LEU A 21 23.02 -39.16 7.97
CA LEU A 21 24.16 -39.70 7.22
C LEU A 21 25.51 -39.45 7.90
N GLY A 22 25.55 -38.48 8.84
CA GLY A 22 26.79 -38.04 9.45
C GLY A 22 27.26 -38.97 10.58
N GLU A 23 28.61 -39.11 10.71
CA GLU A 23 29.20 -39.78 11.86
C GLU A 23 29.19 -38.83 13.06
N THR A 24 28.85 -39.38 14.24
CA THR A 24 28.91 -38.65 15.51
C THR A 24 30.34 -38.40 15.90
N SER A 25 30.76 -37.13 16.08
CA SER A 25 32.15 -36.76 16.34
C SER A 25 32.55 -36.68 17.78
N PHE A 26 31.62 -36.82 18.74
CA PHE A 26 31.91 -36.74 20.16
C PHE A 26 31.01 -37.71 20.94
N ASP A 27 31.55 -38.28 22.03
CA ASP A 27 30.82 -39.07 23.02
C ASP A 27 29.82 -38.25 23.87
N ASP A 28 29.21 -37.23 23.27
CA ASP A 28 28.33 -36.32 23.98
C ASP A 28 26.92 -36.90 24.11
N VAL A 29 26.66 -37.29 25.32
CA VAL A 29 25.50 -38.01 25.88
C VAL A 29 24.15 -37.28 25.71
N TYR A 30 24.12 -36.07 25.23
CA TYR A 30 22.91 -35.22 25.28
C TYR A 30 21.87 -35.46 24.18
N PHE A 31 22.24 -36.06 23.07
CA PHE A 31 21.29 -36.48 22.03
C PHE A 31 21.18 -37.98 21.84
N ALA A 32 22.13 -38.75 22.37
CA ALA A 32 22.23 -40.17 22.13
C ALA A 32 21.18 -41.00 22.89
N ALA A 33 20.55 -40.46 23.91
CA ALA A 33 19.65 -41.24 24.77
C ALA A 33 18.23 -41.40 24.20
N ASP A 34 17.79 -40.49 23.33
CA ASP A 34 16.43 -40.47 22.75
C ASP A 34 16.38 -40.48 21.20
N MET A 35 17.51 -40.72 20.52
CA MET A 35 17.61 -40.65 19.06
C MET A 35 17.11 -41.91 18.35
N GLY A 36 16.01 -42.49 18.82
CA GLY A 36 15.31 -43.52 18.04
C GLY A 36 14.82 -43.02 16.69
N ASP A 37 14.33 -41.79 16.62
CA ASP A 37 13.80 -41.18 15.37
C ASP A 37 13.87 -39.67 15.43
N ILE A 38 14.89 -39.04 14.80
CA ILE A 38 14.88 -37.61 14.55
C ILE A 38 13.75 -37.32 13.58
N SER A 39 12.69 -36.76 14.08
CA SER A 39 11.53 -36.40 13.27
C SER A 39 11.85 -35.21 12.37
N PHE A 40 11.43 -35.24 11.10
CA PHE A 40 11.52 -34.10 10.18
C PHE A 40 10.91 -32.82 10.77
N TYR A 41 9.85 -32.93 11.56
CA TYR A 41 9.24 -31.84 12.29
C TYR A 41 10.21 -31.14 13.26
N GLN A 42 11.02 -31.89 13.98
CA GLN A 42 12.02 -31.32 14.87
C GLN A 42 13.09 -30.54 14.11
N MET A 43 13.48 -30.99 12.92
CA MET A 43 14.41 -30.26 12.05
C MET A 43 13.81 -28.98 11.48
N VAL A 44 12.53 -28.99 11.12
CA VAL A 44 11.81 -27.77 10.70
C VAL A 44 11.75 -26.76 11.85
N TYR A 45 11.41 -27.21 13.05
CA TYR A 45 11.39 -26.38 14.25
C TYR A 45 12.79 -25.81 14.55
N PHE A 46 13.83 -26.65 14.59
CA PHE A 46 15.21 -26.24 14.81
C PHE A 46 15.67 -25.19 13.78
N THR A 47 15.40 -25.45 12.50
CA THR A 47 15.73 -24.52 11.40
C THR A 47 15.05 -23.17 11.61
N PHE A 48 13.77 -23.18 11.96
CA PHE A 48 13.00 -21.96 12.18
C PHE A 48 13.53 -21.14 13.36
N ILE A 49 13.76 -21.75 14.53
CA ILE A 49 14.26 -21.04 15.73
C ILE A 49 15.69 -20.54 15.54
N THR A 50 16.52 -21.29 14.78
CA THR A 50 17.90 -20.88 14.49
C THR A 50 17.94 -19.73 13.50
N MET A 51 17.16 -19.79 12.39
CA MET A 51 17.05 -18.70 11.43
C MET A 51 16.44 -17.43 12.03
N SER A 52 15.50 -17.57 12.98
CA SER A 52 14.91 -16.43 13.69
C SER A 52 15.81 -15.87 14.80
N THR A 53 17.00 -16.42 15.00
CA THR A 53 17.98 -16.03 16.03
C THR A 53 17.48 -16.20 17.47
N VAL A 54 16.40 -16.94 17.70
CA VAL A 54 15.85 -17.21 19.04
C VAL A 54 16.70 -18.25 19.77
N GLY A 55 16.99 -19.41 19.14
CA GLY A 55 17.93 -20.42 19.61
C GLY A 55 17.70 -20.89 21.03
N TYR A 56 16.58 -21.57 21.33
CA TYR A 56 16.29 -22.07 22.67
C TYR A 56 17.35 -23.08 23.21
N GLY A 57 18.14 -23.71 22.32
CA GLY A 57 19.17 -24.69 22.71
C GLY A 57 18.62 -26.05 23.11
N ASP A 58 17.36 -26.30 22.88
CA ASP A 58 16.66 -27.57 23.14
C ASP A 58 17.03 -28.65 22.10
N TYR A 59 17.36 -28.21 20.87
CA TYR A 59 17.91 -29.06 19.81
C TYR A 59 19.23 -28.47 19.31
N SER A 60 20.23 -29.36 19.11
CA SER A 60 21.52 -28.96 18.50
C SER A 60 22.07 -30.15 17.67
N PRO A 61 22.77 -29.88 16.56
CA PRO A 61 23.33 -30.92 15.71
C PRO A 61 24.44 -31.67 16.41
N VAL A 62 24.46 -32.98 16.24
CA VAL A 62 25.44 -33.92 16.85
C VAL A 62 26.54 -34.27 15.87
N THR A 63 26.20 -34.35 14.57
CA THR A 63 27.18 -34.71 13.54
C THR A 63 28.10 -33.57 13.16
N VAL A 64 29.34 -33.89 12.71
CA VAL A 64 30.28 -32.86 12.20
C VAL A 64 29.71 -32.08 11.03
N LEU A 65 29.07 -32.80 10.10
CA LEU A 65 28.47 -32.19 8.93
C LEU A 65 27.28 -31.30 9.27
N GLY A 66 26.42 -31.75 10.22
CA GLY A 66 25.33 -30.94 10.73
C GLY A 66 25.79 -29.66 11.39
N ARG A 67 26.82 -29.72 12.26
CA ARG A 67 27.44 -28.55 12.89
C ARG A 67 28.05 -27.58 11.85
N ALA A 68 28.72 -28.10 10.83
CA ALA A 68 29.24 -27.29 9.75
C ALA A 68 28.12 -26.62 8.95
N PHE A 69 27.03 -27.33 8.72
CA PHE A 69 25.86 -26.80 7.99
C PHE A 69 25.13 -25.69 8.76
N VAL A 70 25.15 -25.71 10.09
CA VAL A 70 24.55 -24.63 10.91
C VAL A 70 25.17 -23.27 10.58
N PHE A 71 26.46 -23.18 10.27
CA PHE A 71 27.05 -21.90 9.85
C PHE A 71 26.41 -21.38 8.55
N VAL A 72 26.16 -22.27 7.58
CA VAL A 72 25.46 -21.93 6.34
C VAL A 72 24.03 -21.50 6.65
N LEU A 73 23.34 -22.26 7.51
CA LEU A 73 21.97 -21.99 7.92
C LEU A 73 21.82 -20.60 8.58
N ILE A 74 22.77 -20.23 9.46
CA ILE A 74 22.80 -18.93 10.11
C ILE A 74 23.01 -17.81 9.09
N LEU A 75 24.00 -17.96 8.19
CA LEU A 75 24.30 -16.96 7.16
C LEU A 75 23.08 -16.73 6.23
N VAL A 76 22.46 -17.81 5.78
CA VAL A 76 21.25 -17.75 4.95
C VAL A 76 20.10 -17.13 5.74
N GLY A 77 19.93 -17.51 7.00
CA GLY A 77 18.88 -16.98 7.87
C GLY A 77 19.00 -15.48 8.08
N VAL A 78 20.18 -15.00 8.46
CA VAL A 78 20.45 -13.57 8.72
C VAL A 78 20.25 -12.74 7.45
N THR A 79 20.78 -13.20 6.30
CA THR A 79 20.61 -12.48 5.04
C THR A 79 19.15 -12.43 4.59
N PHE A 80 18.44 -13.53 4.71
CA PHE A 80 17.03 -13.60 4.34
C PHE A 80 16.15 -12.72 5.25
N PHE A 81 16.39 -12.76 6.57
CA PHE A 81 15.64 -11.96 7.53
C PHE A 81 15.88 -10.45 7.31
N SER A 82 17.12 -10.07 7.04
CA SER A 82 17.48 -8.69 6.71
C SER A 82 16.78 -8.23 5.43
N TYR A 83 16.78 -9.04 4.39
CA TYR A 83 16.09 -8.74 3.13
C TYR A 83 14.58 -8.59 3.32
N ALA A 84 13.95 -9.51 4.05
CA ALA A 84 12.51 -9.45 4.33
C ALA A 84 12.12 -8.20 5.15
N THR A 85 12.96 -7.82 6.12
CA THR A 85 12.75 -6.61 6.93
C THR A 85 12.84 -5.34 6.09
N VAL A 86 13.85 -5.25 5.21
CA VAL A 86 13.99 -4.10 4.29
C VAL A 86 12.76 -3.97 3.39
N GLN A 87 12.27 -5.05 2.81
CA GLN A 87 11.05 -5.01 2.00
C GLN A 87 9.82 -4.57 2.78
N LEU A 88 9.67 -5.03 4.03
CA LEU A 88 8.56 -4.61 4.90
C LEU A 88 8.62 -3.11 5.21
N VAL A 89 9.80 -2.59 5.56
CA VAL A 89 10.02 -1.17 5.84
C VAL A 89 9.76 -0.33 4.58
N GLU A 90 10.22 -0.80 3.43
CA GLU A 90 10.01 -0.11 2.16
C GLU A 90 8.52 -0.05 1.77
N LEU A 91 7.78 -1.16 1.95
CA LEU A 91 6.33 -1.19 1.74
C LEU A 91 5.58 -0.26 2.70
N GLN A 92 5.97 -0.22 3.97
CA GLN A 92 5.41 0.71 4.95
C GLN A 92 5.76 2.17 4.59
N GLY A 93 6.99 2.42 4.17
CA GLY A 93 7.43 3.73 3.70
C GLY A 93 6.67 4.22 2.47
N LEU A 94 6.41 3.34 1.50
CA LEU A 94 5.60 3.65 0.32
C LEU A 94 4.14 3.97 0.69
N GLN A 95 3.56 3.26 1.65
CA GLN A 95 2.22 3.55 2.15
C GLN A 95 2.18 4.88 2.91
N ALA A 96 3.13 5.11 3.80
CA ALA A 96 3.23 6.35 4.57
C ALA A 96 3.50 7.58 3.69
N SER A 97 4.28 7.42 2.62
CA SER A 97 4.58 8.49 1.65
C SER A 97 3.48 8.73 0.61
N GLY A 98 2.36 8.00 0.67
CA GLY A 98 1.28 8.12 -0.32
C GLY A 98 1.60 7.56 -1.71
N LYS A 99 2.69 6.81 -1.87
CA LYS A 99 3.08 6.17 -3.14
C LYS A 99 2.60 4.72 -3.25
N GLY A 100 1.84 4.24 -2.28
CA GLY A 100 1.27 2.90 -2.26
C GLY A 100 0.22 2.65 -3.36
N ARG A 101 -0.34 1.44 -3.40
CA ARG A 101 -1.47 1.05 -4.25
C ARG A 101 -2.75 0.98 -3.44
N TYR A 102 -3.82 1.58 -3.94
CA TYR A 102 -5.16 1.40 -3.38
C TYR A 102 -5.68 0.00 -3.72
N ARG A 103 -6.22 -0.69 -2.72
CA ARG A 103 -6.79 -2.03 -2.90
C ARG A 103 -8.29 -2.01 -2.68
N LEU A 104 -9.04 -2.38 -3.72
CA LEU A 104 -10.49 -2.65 -3.65
C LEU A 104 -10.84 -3.92 -2.86
N SER A 105 -10.04 -4.27 -1.85
CA SER A 105 -10.21 -5.53 -1.09
C SER A 105 -11.10 -5.37 0.14
N SER A 106 -11.36 -4.15 0.61
CA SER A 106 -12.22 -3.93 1.76
C SER A 106 -13.67 -4.32 1.45
N ALA A 107 -14.38 -4.83 2.45
CA ALA A 107 -15.80 -5.14 2.31
C ALA A 107 -16.61 -3.89 1.97
N ARG A 108 -16.19 -2.71 2.48
CA ARG A 108 -16.79 -1.41 2.20
C ARG A 108 -16.57 -0.98 0.76
N ALA A 109 -15.33 -1.07 0.24
CA ALA A 109 -15.02 -0.72 -1.14
C ALA A 109 -15.81 -1.57 -2.14
N ARG A 110 -16.05 -2.85 -1.83
CA ARG A 110 -16.89 -3.73 -2.66
C ARG A 110 -18.36 -3.38 -2.61
N ARG A 111 -18.88 -2.94 -1.47
CA ARG A 111 -20.31 -2.62 -1.27
C ARG A 111 -20.64 -1.21 -1.76
N ASN A 112 -19.86 -0.22 -1.32
CA ASN A 112 -20.18 1.20 -1.50
C ASN A 112 -19.35 1.85 -2.61
N GLY A 113 -18.34 1.15 -3.16
CA GLY A 113 -17.37 1.70 -4.12
C GLY A 113 -16.36 2.64 -3.47
N HIS A 114 -15.54 3.30 -4.30
CA HIS A 114 -14.65 4.35 -3.85
C HIS A 114 -14.82 5.59 -4.72
N VAL A 115 -14.48 6.74 -4.16
CA VAL A 115 -14.54 8.05 -4.78
C VAL A 115 -13.15 8.64 -4.83
N ILE A 116 -12.77 9.21 -5.98
CA ILE A 116 -11.49 9.91 -6.12
C ILE A 116 -11.72 11.40 -6.00
N VAL A 117 -10.92 12.07 -5.18
CA VAL A 117 -10.91 13.52 -5.02
C VAL A 117 -9.55 14.05 -5.43
N ALA A 118 -9.52 14.90 -6.44
CA ALA A 118 -8.32 15.48 -7.02
C ALA A 118 -8.56 16.95 -7.40
N GLY A 119 -7.58 17.58 -8.00
CA GLY A 119 -7.66 18.96 -8.43
C GLY A 119 -6.80 19.91 -7.61
N SER A 120 -6.91 21.21 -7.84
CA SER A 120 -6.08 22.21 -7.15
C SER A 120 -6.39 22.31 -5.66
N ALA A 121 -7.64 22.05 -5.23
CA ALA A 121 -7.99 21.97 -3.82
C ALA A 121 -7.21 20.87 -3.07
N ALA A 122 -7.04 19.71 -3.69
CA ALA A 122 -6.27 18.61 -3.10
C ALA A 122 -4.76 18.89 -3.05
N GLN A 123 -4.27 19.77 -3.94
CA GLN A 123 -2.85 20.08 -4.09
C GLN A 123 -2.35 21.22 -3.21
N CYS A 124 -3.23 22.07 -2.71
CA CYS A 124 -2.83 23.23 -1.90
C CYS A 124 -2.34 22.86 -0.50
N GLY A 125 -2.50 21.58 -0.10
CA GLY A 125 -2.06 21.09 1.20
C GLY A 125 -2.78 21.69 2.40
N GLN A 126 -3.79 22.53 2.16
CA GLN A 126 -4.56 23.19 3.19
C GLN A 126 -5.74 22.33 3.63
N ARG A 127 -5.79 22.01 4.93
CA ARG A 127 -6.86 21.24 5.56
C ARG A 127 -8.24 21.75 5.18
N PHE A 128 -8.45 23.05 5.33
CA PHE A 128 -9.78 23.68 5.17
C PHE A 128 -10.33 23.60 3.74
N ALA A 129 -9.46 23.50 2.74
CA ALA A 129 -9.91 23.50 1.32
C ALA A 129 -10.78 22.29 0.96
N ILE A 130 -10.55 21.14 1.61
CA ILE A 130 -11.22 19.88 1.29
C ILE A 130 -11.97 19.27 2.47
N GLU A 131 -11.69 19.68 3.71
CA GLU A 131 -12.25 19.04 4.90
C GLU A 131 -13.78 19.05 4.91
N ALA A 132 -14.40 20.20 4.66
CA ALA A 132 -15.85 20.34 4.66
C ALA A 132 -16.50 19.45 3.59
N PHE A 133 -15.88 19.36 2.42
CA PHE A 133 -16.35 18.49 1.34
C PHE A 133 -16.23 17.02 1.73
N LEU A 134 -15.08 16.61 2.30
CA LEU A 134 -14.85 15.24 2.73
C LEU A 134 -15.77 14.83 3.87
N ARG A 135 -15.98 15.70 4.87
CA ARG A 135 -16.91 15.43 5.97
C ARG A 135 -18.32 15.19 5.47
N ASN A 136 -18.81 15.98 4.53
CA ASN A 136 -20.14 15.78 3.93
C ASN A 136 -20.19 14.48 3.12
N LEU A 137 -19.12 14.13 2.41
CA LEU A 137 -19.07 12.91 1.60
C LEU A 137 -19.07 11.62 2.46
N VAL A 138 -18.53 11.71 3.68
CA VAL A 138 -18.39 10.57 4.61
C VAL A 138 -19.40 10.63 5.77
N ALA A 139 -20.31 11.61 5.76
CA ALA A 139 -21.28 11.85 6.85
C ALA A 139 -22.16 10.64 7.18
N ASP A 140 -22.54 9.86 6.17
CA ASP A 140 -23.27 8.62 6.37
C ASP A 140 -22.32 7.44 6.57
N HIS A 141 -22.04 7.12 7.84
CA HIS A 141 -21.05 6.12 8.23
C HIS A 141 -21.27 4.71 7.65
N GLU A 142 -22.51 4.32 7.33
CA GLU A 142 -22.81 2.97 6.84
C GLU A 142 -22.71 2.87 5.31
N SER A 143 -23.21 3.85 4.58
CA SER A 143 -23.26 3.85 3.12
C SER A 143 -22.17 4.68 2.46
N ALA A 144 -21.36 5.42 3.26
CA ALA A 144 -20.28 6.24 2.74
C ALA A 144 -19.27 5.43 1.93
N PRO A 145 -18.85 5.92 0.75
CA PRO A 145 -17.79 5.31 -0.03
C PRO A 145 -16.42 5.46 0.65
N GLU A 146 -15.45 4.67 0.27
CA GLU A 146 -14.05 5.00 0.56
C GLU A 146 -13.60 6.17 -0.30
N VAL A 147 -12.79 7.06 0.26
CA VAL A 147 -12.33 8.26 -0.44
C VAL A 147 -10.83 8.17 -0.67
N VAL A 148 -10.43 8.39 -1.91
CA VAL A 148 -9.04 8.45 -2.35
C VAL A 148 -8.71 9.88 -2.76
N ILE A 149 -7.89 10.57 -1.98
CA ILE A 149 -7.35 11.88 -2.34
C ILE A 149 -6.12 11.65 -3.21
N LEU A 150 -6.11 12.22 -4.41
CA LEU A 150 -4.99 12.15 -5.34
C LEU A 150 -4.40 13.55 -5.53
N ALA A 151 -3.23 13.80 -4.95
CA ALA A 151 -2.52 15.08 -5.00
C ALA A 151 -1.08 14.90 -5.49
N ARG A 152 -0.51 15.93 -6.11
CA ARG A 152 0.88 15.91 -6.62
C ARG A 152 1.92 16.17 -5.52
N THR A 153 1.50 16.83 -4.47
CA THR A 153 2.35 17.19 -3.33
C THR A 153 2.28 16.16 -2.20
N PRO A 154 3.34 16.02 -1.41
CA PRO A 154 3.28 15.23 -0.19
C PRO A 154 2.21 15.75 0.76
N CYS A 155 1.68 14.85 1.59
CA CYS A 155 0.70 15.19 2.63
C CYS A 155 1.34 16.14 3.67
N THR A 156 0.76 17.32 3.86
CA THR A 156 1.20 18.26 4.89
C THR A 156 0.79 17.77 6.29
N GLU A 157 1.43 18.30 7.33
CA GLU A 157 1.09 17.96 8.74
C GLU A 157 -0.37 18.27 9.07
N GLU A 158 -0.92 19.36 8.52
CA GLU A 158 -2.33 19.73 8.70
C GLU A 158 -3.27 18.67 8.11
N VAL A 159 -3.00 18.20 6.89
CA VAL A 159 -3.79 17.17 6.25
C VAL A 159 -3.58 15.81 6.94
N GLN A 160 -2.36 15.52 7.41
CA GLN A 160 -2.09 14.30 8.19
C GLN A 160 -2.88 14.31 9.51
N SER A 161 -2.95 15.46 10.21
CA SER A 161 -3.74 15.58 11.44
C SER A 161 -5.23 15.32 11.17
N MET A 162 -5.76 15.86 10.07
CA MET A 162 -7.13 15.61 9.64
C MET A 162 -7.40 14.12 9.35
N LEU A 163 -6.47 13.44 8.67
CA LEU A 163 -6.61 12.03 8.34
C LEU A 163 -6.54 11.09 9.55
N ARG A 164 -6.02 11.57 10.69
CA ARG A 164 -6.03 10.82 11.96
C ARG A 164 -7.36 10.91 12.72
N GLU A 165 -8.25 11.83 12.32
CA GLU A 165 -9.54 11.96 12.97
C GLU A 165 -10.44 10.72 12.70
N PRO A 166 -11.33 10.35 13.65
CA PRO A 166 -12.14 9.13 13.53
C PRO A 166 -13.04 9.09 12.28
N TRP A 167 -13.53 10.23 11.82
CA TRP A 167 -14.37 10.31 10.62
C TRP A 167 -13.58 10.03 9.33
N ALA A 168 -12.29 10.33 9.32
CA ALA A 168 -11.42 10.16 8.15
C ALA A 168 -10.85 8.74 8.00
N ARG A 169 -11.29 7.77 8.81
CA ARG A 169 -10.79 6.36 8.78
C ARG A 169 -10.81 5.72 7.40
N HIS A 170 -11.70 6.14 6.52
CA HIS A 170 -11.87 5.62 5.17
C HIS A 170 -11.43 6.61 4.08
N VAL A 171 -10.63 7.59 4.46
CA VAL A 171 -10.02 8.56 3.57
C VAL A 171 -8.53 8.21 3.41
N PHE A 172 -8.08 8.00 2.19
CA PHE A 172 -6.72 7.61 1.85
C PHE A 172 -6.06 8.69 1.01
N TYR A 173 -4.81 9.01 1.32
CA TYR A 173 -4.05 10.02 0.59
C TYR A 173 -3.00 9.36 -0.29
N PHE A 174 -2.98 9.70 -1.58
CA PHE A 174 -2.01 9.20 -2.54
C PHE A 174 -1.32 10.36 -3.28
N ILE A 175 -0.01 10.23 -3.43
CA ILE A 175 0.75 11.15 -4.27
C ILE A 175 0.67 10.67 -5.70
N GLY A 176 0.15 11.52 -6.58
CA GLY A 176 -0.01 11.21 -8.00
C GLY A 176 -0.81 12.29 -8.74
N SER A 177 -1.08 12.03 -10.00
CA SER A 177 -1.79 12.95 -10.89
C SER A 177 -2.82 12.22 -11.75
N LEU A 178 -3.95 12.89 -12.01
CA LEU A 178 -4.93 12.41 -13.00
C LEU A 178 -4.39 12.44 -14.45
N LEU A 179 -3.20 13.02 -14.66
CA LEU A 179 -2.55 13.06 -15.98
C LEU A 179 -1.72 11.82 -16.28
N ASN A 180 -1.36 11.04 -15.25
CA ASN A 180 -0.51 9.86 -15.37
C ASN A 180 -1.34 8.57 -15.31
N SER A 181 -1.22 7.72 -16.33
CA SER A 181 -1.91 6.44 -16.42
C SER A 181 -1.57 5.48 -15.27
N ASP A 182 -0.30 5.46 -14.85
CA ASP A 182 0.17 4.58 -13.78
C ASP A 182 -0.45 4.96 -12.43
N ASP A 183 -0.59 6.27 -12.17
CA ASP A 183 -1.26 6.76 -10.98
C ASP A 183 -2.75 6.42 -10.99
N LEU A 184 -3.41 6.49 -12.16
CA LEU A 184 -4.81 6.09 -12.31
C LEU A 184 -5.01 4.59 -12.07
N GLU A 185 -4.08 3.76 -12.54
CA GLU A 185 -4.10 2.32 -12.27
C GLU A 185 -3.89 2.03 -10.76
N ARG A 186 -2.94 2.73 -10.13
CA ARG A 186 -2.64 2.59 -8.70
C ARG A 186 -3.84 2.90 -7.81
N VAL A 187 -4.67 3.86 -8.18
CA VAL A 187 -5.88 4.23 -7.43
C VAL A 187 -7.15 3.54 -7.94
N CYS A 188 -7.02 2.58 -8.85
CA CYS A 188 -8.14 1.86 -9.45
C CYS A 188 -9.20 2.79 -10.07
N ALA A 189 -8.77 3.83 -10.78
CA ALA A 189 -9.63 4.89 -11.28
C ALA A 189 -10.76 4.41 -12.20
N THR A 190 -10.52 3.38 -13.01
CA THR A 190 -11.52 2.77 -13.90
C THR A 190 -12.72 2.15 -13.17
N LYS A 191 -12.56 1.83 -11.87
CA LYS A 191 -13.58 1.22 -11.01
C LYS A 191 -14.13 2.22 -9.98
N SER A 192 -13.78 3.50 -10.09
CA SER A 192 -14.29 4.52 -9.19
C SER A 192 -15.79 4.75 -9.41
N LYS A 193 -16.52 4.93 -8.31
CA LYS A 193 -17.94 5.30 -8.34
C LYS A 193 -18.13 6.74 -8.84
N MET A 194 -17.18 7.61 -8.53
CA MET A 194 -17.17 9.02 -8.95
C MET A 194 -15.76 9.58 -8.78
N THR A 195 -15.38 10.48 -9.68
CA THR A 195 -14.15 11.28 -9.56
C THR A 195 -14.52 12.75 -9.48
N PHE A 196 -14.08 13.43 -8.43
CA PHE A 196 -14.25 14.86 -8.24
C PHE A 196 -12.93 15.57 -8.52
N VAL A 197 -12.98 16.57 -9.39
CA VAL A 197 -11.87 17.49 -9.63
C VAL A 197 -12.29 18.85 -9.08
N LEU A 198 -11.70 19.22 -7.93
CA LEU A 198 -12.10 20.38 -7.15
C LEU A 198 -11.15 21.56 -7.36
N CYS A 199 -11.71 22.75 -7.52
CA CYS A 199 -10.94 24.01 -7.57
C CYS A 199 -10.50 24.45 -6.17
N ASN A 200 -9.41 25.22 -6.11
CA ASN A 200 -8.96 25.88 -4.90
C ASN A 200 -9.62 27.27 -4.78
N ILE A 201 -10.52 27.42 -3.81
CA ILE A 201 -11.27 28.67 -3.56
C ILE A 201 -10.32 29.83 -3.19
N ASN A 202 -9.21 29.51 -2.53
CA ASN A 202 -8.23 30.49 -2.05
C ASN A 202 -7.01 30.62 -2.99
N SER A 203 -7.18 30.28 -4.27
CA SER A 203 -6.08 30.38 -5.23
C SER A 203 -5.68 31.84 -5.50
N SER A 204 -4.39 32.11 -5.49
CA SER A 204 -3.84 33.40 -5.95
C SER A 204 -3.92 33.55 -7.47
N LYS A 205 -4.06 32.44 -8.22
CA LYS A 205 -4.16 32.38 -9.67
C LYS A 205 -5.32 31.48 -10.10
N PRO A 206 -6.58 31.94 -9.93
CA PRO A 206 -7.77 31.12 -10.15
C PRO A 206 -7.92 30.67 -11.62
N ASP A 207 -7.50 31.47 -12.58
CA ASP A 207 -7.59 31.13 -14.02
C ASP A 207 -6.65 29.97 -14.38
N ASP A 208 -5.41 30.00 -13.89
CA ASP A 208 -4.40 28.97 -14.14
C ASP A 208 -4.82 27.64 -13.47
N ASP A 209 -5.38 27.73 -12.27
CA ASP A 209 -5.88 26.56 -11.54
C ASP A 209 -7.09 25.93 -12.22
N ASP A 210 -8.04 26.73 -12.70
CA ASP A 210 -9.20 26.26 -13.43
C ASP A 210 -8.78 25.57 -14.75
N ASP A 211 -7.85 26.18 -15.51
CA ASP A 211 -7.34 25.59 -16.74
C ASP A 211 -6.60 24.28 -16.50
N ALA A 212 -5.80 24.23 -15.44
CA ALA A 212 -5.14 22.99 -15.03
C ALA A 212 -6.14 21.88 -14.61
N ASN A 213 -7.22 22.25 -13.92
CA ASN A 213 -8.27 21.30 -13.53
C ASN A 213 -9.07 20.80 -14.73
N ILE A 214 -9.37 21.67 -15.69
CA ILE A 214 -10.03 21.29 -16.94
C ILE A 214 -9.16 20.31 -17.73
N LEU A 215 -7.85 20.58 -17.83
CA LEU A 215 -6.91 19.68 -18.49
C LEU A 215 -6.85 18.32 -17.80
N ARG A 216 -6.79 18.28 -16.45
CA ARG A 216 -6.83 17.04 -15.67
C ARG A 216 -8.11 16.25 -15.94
N ALA A 217 -9.26 16.93 -15.92
CA ALA A 217 -10.56 16.31 -16.17
C ALA A 217 -10.66 15.74 -17.59
N ALA A 218 -10.23 16.51 -18.61
CA ALA A 218 -10.24 16.07 -19.99
C ALA A 218 -9.31 14.87 -20.24
N THR A 219 -8.11 14.88 -19.65
CA THR A 219 -7.17 13.77 -19.76
C THR A 219 -7.71 12.53 -19.06
N PHE A 220 -8.27 12.68 -17.85
CA PHE A 220 -8.92 11.58 -17.13
C PHE A 220 -10.04 10.94 -17.94
N THR A 221 -10.92 11.74 -18.53
CA THR A 221 -12.05 11.24 -19.35
C THR A 221 -11.58 10.46 -20.57
N ARG A 222 -10.45 10.84 -21.16
CA ARG A 222 -9.85 10.09 -22.28
C ARG A 222 -9.25 8.76 -21.84
N GLN A 223 -8.61 8.71 -20.68
CA GLN A 223 -7.98 7.49 -20.16
C GLN A 223 -8.99 6.55 -19.49
N CYS A 224 -10.01 7.09 -18.84
CA CYS A 224 -11.03 6.37 -18.10
C CYS A 224 -12.45 6.73 -18.58
N PRO A 225 -12.86 6.41 -19.83
CA PRO A 225 -14.12 6.89 -20.41
C PRO A 225 -15.38 6.38 -19.73
N ARG A 226 -15.28 5.32 -18.96
CA ARG A 226 -16.42 4.73 -18.20
C ARG A 226 -16.52 5.23 -16.77
N ALA A 227 -15.49 5.91 -16.27
CA ALA A 227 -15.49 6.42 -14.91
C ALA A 227 -16.21 7.77 -14.84
N PRO A 228 -17.26 7.93 -14.03
CA PRO A 228 -17.98 9.18 -13.94
C PRO A 228 -17.13 10.26 -13.27
N LEU A 229 -17.25 11.50 -13.78
CA LEU A 229 -16.48 12.65 -13.32
C LEU A 229 -17.39 13.83 -13.00
N ARG A 230 -16.99 14.64 -12.02
CA ARG A 230 -17.53 15.95 -11.70
C ARG A 230 -16.39 16.95 -11.60
N LEU A 231 -16.45 17.98 -12.40
CA LEU A 231 -15.48 19.07 -12.41
C LEU A 231 -16.09 20.31 -11.75
N VAL A 232 -15.37 20.87 -10.79
CA VAL A 232 -15.71 22.13 -10.15
C VAL A 232 -14.65 23.16 -10.53
N VAL A 233 -15.06 24.26 -11.13
CA VAL A 233 -14.23 25.41 -11.49
C VAL A 233 -14.71 26.65 -10.74
N LEU A 234 -13.83 27.63 -10.56
CA LEU A 234 -14.19 28.87 -9.89
C LEU A 234 -15.05 29.74 -10.79
N ARG A 235 -14.68 29.91 -12.06
CA ARG A 235 -15.25 30.88 -12.96
C ARG A 235 -16.17 30.27 -14.03
N VAL A 236 -17.34 30.89 -14.25
CA VAL A 236 -18.34 30.47 -15.23
C VAL A 236 -17.81 30.47 -16.67
N ASN A 237 -16.95 31.45 -17.01
CA ASN A 237 -16.37 31.54 -18.36
C ASN A 237 -15.56 30.28 -18.74
N LYS A 238 -14.97 29.61 -17.75
CA LYS A 238 -14.20 28.38 -17.94
C LYS A 238 -15.06 27.15 -18.29
N LEU A 239 -16.37 27.19 -18.04
CA LEU A 239 -17.29 26.14 -18.48
C LEU A 239 -17.35 25.99 -20.00
N LYS A 240 -17.18 27.12 -20.77
CA LYS A 240 -17.08 27.06 -22.22
C LYS A 240 -15.81 26.36 -22.66
N VAL A 241 -14.68 26.63 -21.98
CA VAL A 241 -13.40 25.98 -22.26
C VAL A 241 -13.49 24.46 -22.00
N ALA A 242 -14.09 24.07 -20.87
CA ALA A 242 -14.32 22.66 -20.55
C ALA A 242 -15.16 21.94 -21.60
N SER A 243 -16.24 22.59 -22.07
CA SER A 243 -17.09 22.06 -23.14
C SER A 243 -16.35 21.88 -24.47
N ASN A 244 -15.50 22.86 -24.85
CA ASN A 244 -14.67 22.77 -26.06
C ASN A 244 -13.66 21.64 -26.02
N LEU A 245 -13.23 21.22 -24.84
CA LEU A 245 -12.34 20.06 -24.63
C LEU A 245 -13.10 18.72 -24.53
N GLY A 246 -14.41 18.73 -24.78
CA GLY A 246 -15.24 17.54 -24.85
C GLY A 246 -15.82 17.08 -23.50
N LEU A 247 -15.76 17.92 -22.46
CA LEU A 247 -16.41 17.62 -21.17
C LEU A 247 -17.90 18.00 -21.23
N PRO A 248 -18.83 17.08 -20.92
CA PRO A 248 -20.25 17.38 -20.89
C PRO A 248 -20.55 18.49 -19.87
N ARG A 249 -21.36 19.48 -20.26
CA ARG A 249 -21.72 20.60 -19.38
C ARG A 249 -22.39 20.13 -18.06
N SER A 250 -23.13 19.04 -18.10
CA SER A 250 -23.75 18.44 -16.92
C SER A 250 -22.76 17.89 -15.88
N TRP A 251 -21.49 17.76 -16.26
CA TRP A 251 -20.42 17.31 -15.35
C TRP A 251 -19.65 18.47 -14.73
N CYS A 252 -19.86 19.67 -15.22
CA CYS A 252 -19.08 20.85 -14.86
C CYS A 252 -19.94 21.84 -14.06
N PHE A 253 -19.40 22.31 -12.93
CA PHE A 253 -20.01 23.27 -12.04
C PHE A 253 -19.07 24.44 -11.81
N ALA A 254 -19.62 25.65 -11.77
CA ALA A 254 -18.87 26.86 -11.41
C ALA A 254 -19.38 27.39 -10.08
N LEU A 255 -18.46 27.86 -9.22
CA LEU A 255 -18.79 28.42 -7.91
C LEU A 255 -19.11 29.90 -7.95
N ASN A 256 -18.43 30.68 -8.83
CA ASN A 256 -18.65 32.11 -8.97
C ASN A 256 -19.27 32.42 -10.35
N SER A 257 -20.34 33.18 -10.32
CA SER A 257 -21.00 33.73 -11.50
C SER A 257 -20.20 34.86 -12.13
#